data_74897818c696a658276c48267db26ede
#
_entry.id   74897818c696a658276c48267db26ede
#
_cell.length_a   1.000
_cell.length_b   1.000
_cell.length_c   1.000
_cell.angle_alpha   90.00
_cell.angle_beta   90.00
_cell.angle_gamma   90.00
#
_symmetry.space_group_name_H-M   'P 1'
#
loop_
_entity.id
_entity.type
_entity.pdbx_description
1 polymer ?
#
loop_
_entity_poly.entity_id
_entity_poly.type
_entity_poly.pdbx_seq_one_letter_code
_entity_poly.pdbx_strand_id
1 'polypeptide(L)'
;MINIKEIKKEHPKAYELLRQFIENGLKEMQNKMAQNVGSVKIEEIPPIDDKIVEGVLYWNIRSLYDFFDANNQEIGIGFSKNGEGVTSYGYSIGDDGVELGEFKSRLEAEEAAYKEAFEFLEKTL
;
A
#
# COMPACT_ATOMS: atom_id res chain seq x y z
N MET A 1 3.11 5.04 10.24
CA MET A 1 3.83 4.02 9.49
C MET A 1 3.15 2.67 9.62
N ILE A 2 3.09 1.90 8.55
CA ILE A 2 2.42 0.61 8.54
C ILE A 2 3.19 -0.41 9.37
N ASN A 3 2.49 -1.10 10.25
CA ASN A 3 3.04 -2.21 11.02
C ASN A 3 2.77 -3.53 10.29
N ILE A 4 3.78 -4.04 9.59
CA ILE A 4 3.68 -5.27 8.80
C ILE A 4 3.31 -6.48 9.65
N LYS A 5 3.85 -6.58 10.86
CA LYS A 5 3.55 -7.69 11.77
C LYS A 5 2.08 -7.72 12.17
N GLU A 6 1.51 -6.55 12.42
CA GLU A 6 0.08 -6.41 12.75
C GLU A 6 -0.80 -6.79 11.57
N ILE A 7 -0.45 -6.31 10.36
CA ILE A 7 -1.19 -6.64 9.14
C ILE A 7 -1.17 -8.14 8.87
N LYS A 8 -0.02 -8.76 8.98
CA LYS A 8 0.14 -10.22 8.79
C LYS A 8 -0.70 -11.01 9.79
N LYS A 9 -0.78 -10.54 11.03
CA LYS A 9 -1.56 -11.18 12.09
C LYS A 9 -3.07 -11.02 11.89
N GLU A 10 -3.51 -9.81 11.60
CA GLU A 10 -4.94 -9.48 11.51
C GLU A 10 -5.54 -9.74 10.14
N HIS A 11 -4.72 -9.63 9.09
CA HIS A 11 -5.15 -9.73 7.69
C HIS A 11 -4.18 -10.63 6.90
N PRO A 12 -4.09 -11.94 7.25
CA PRO A 12 -3.09 -12.83 6.65
C PRO A 12 -3.26 -13.02 5.14
N LYS A 13 -4.49 -13.08 4.64
CA LYS A 13 -4.75 -13.24 3.20
C LYS A 13 -4.41 -11.98 2.42
N ALA A 14 -4.80 -10.82 2.92
CA ALA A 14 -4.48 -9.54 2.31
C ALA A 14 -2.96 -9.29 2.34
N TYR A 15 -2.30 -9.66 3.42
CA TYR A 15 -0.83 -9.59 3.51
C TYR A 15 -0.14 -10.46 2.46
N GLU A 16 -0.59 -11.69 2.28
CA GLU A 16 -0.01 -12.58 1.26
C GLU A 16 -0.19 -12.03 -0.15
N LEU A 17 -1.34 -11.43 -0.42
CA LEU A 17 -1.60 -10.76 -1.69
C LEU A 17 -0.64 -9.57 -1.91
N LEU A 18 -0.39 -8.78 -0.87
CA LEU A 18 0.58 -7.68 -0.92
C LEU A 18 2.00 -8.20 -1.17
N ARG A 19 2.40 -9.26 -0.48
CA ARG A 19 3.70 -9.88 -0.66
C ARG A 19 3.90 -10.34 -2.11
N GLN A 20 2.92 -10.99 -2.69
CA GLN A 20 2.95 -11.43 -4.08
C GLN A 20 3.02 -10.25 -5.06
N PHE A 21 2.29 -9.19 -4.78
CA PHE A 21 2.32 -7.97 -5.59
C PHE A 21 3.72 -7.35 -5.62
N ILE A 22 4.37 -7.25 -4.48
CA ILE A 22 5.73 -6.74 -4.37
C ILE A 22 6.73 -7.67 -5.08
N GLU A 23 6.60 -8.97 -4.89
CA GLU A 23 7.43 -9.97 -5.56
C GLU A 23 7.33 -9.85 -7.08
N ASN A 24 6.13 -9.75 -7.62
CA ASN A 24 5.89 -9.60 -9.06
C ASN A 24 6.48 -8.29 -9.59
N GLY A 25 6.34 -7.20 -8.84
CA GLY A 25 6.92 -5.91 -9.21
C GLY A 25 8.45 -5.94 -9.29
N LEU A 26 9.11 -6.63 -8.36
CA LEU A 26 10.56 -6.80 -8.38
C LEU A 26 11.03 -7.68 -9.54
N LYS A 27 10.29 -8.74 -9.86
CA LYS A 27 10.58 -9.59 -11.02
C LYS A 27 10.47 -8.83 -12.34
N GLU A 28 9.44 -8.00 -12.49
CA GLU A 28 9.27 -7.15 -13.67
C GLU A 28 10.42 -6.15 -13.83
N MET A 29 10.82 -5.52 -12.74
CA MET A 29 11.95 -4.60 -12.73
C MET A 29 13.24 -5.30 -13.16
N GLN A 30 13.50 -6.49 -12.65
CA GLN A 30 14.67 -7.30 -13.01
C GLN A 30 14.65 -7.67 -14.49
N ASN A 31 13.52 -8.09 -15.03
CA ASN A 31 13.36 -8.43 -16.44
C ASN A 31 13.62 -7.22 -17.35
N LYS A 32 13.12 -6.04 -16.98
CA LYS A 32 13.39 -4.80 -17.73
C LYS A 32 14.87 -4.44 -17.73
N MET A 33 15.55 -4.59 -16.62
CA MET A 33 16.98 -4.35 -16.52
C MET A 33 17.77 -5.35 -17.38
N ALA A 34 17.41 -6.61 -17.39
CA ALA A 34 18.04 -7.64 -18.22
C ALA A 34 17.87 -7.37 -19.71
N GLN A 35 16.70 -6.90 -20.15
CA GLN A 35 16.46 -6.52 -21.55
C GLN A 35 17.31 -5.34 -22.00
N ASN A 36 17.57 -4.39 -21.11
CA ASN A 36 18.35 -3.19 -21.43
C ASN A 36 19.87 -3.44 -21.46
N VAL A 37 20.37 -4.45 -20.77
CA VAL A 37 21.81 -4.71 -20.63
C VAL A 37 22.30 -5.90 -21.46
N GLY A 38 21.41 -6.67 -22.07
CA GLY A 38 21.70 -7.66 -23.14
C GLY A 38 22.39 -8.98 -22.75
N SER A 39 23.05 -9.11 -21.62
CA SER A 39 23.78 -10.33 -21.25
C SER A 39 23.88 -10.64 -19.77
N VAL A 40 23.04 -10.00 -18.94
CA VAL A 40 23.06 -10.25 -17.50
C VAL A 40 22.27 -11.52 -17.21
N LYS A 41 22.91 -12.50 -16.57
CA LYS A 41 22.20 -13.63 -15.98
C LYS A 41 21.26 -13.12 -14.91
N ILE A 42 19.96 -13.31 -15.13
CA ILE A 42 18.95 -13.03 -14.13
C ILE A 42 19.08 -14.10 -13.05
N GLU A 43 19.60 -13.73 -11.89
CA GLU A 43 19.50 -14.59 -10.71
C GLU A 43 18.04 -14.64 -10.29
N GLU A 44 17.54 -15.83 -9.95
CA GLU A 44 16.21 -15.97 -9.40
C GLU A 44 16.10 -15.13 -8.13
N ILE A 45 15.06 -14.29 -8.06
CA ILE A 45 14.76 -13.54 -6.85
C ILE A 45 14.34 -14.55 -5.78
N PRO A 46 15.04 -14.59 -4.62
CA PRO A 46 14.62 -15.44 -3.53
C PRO A 46 13.22 -15.08 -3.04
N PRO A 47 12.50 -15.99 -2.39
CA PRO A 47 11.19 -15.69 -1.82
C PRO A 47 11.26 -14.43 -0.96
N ILE A 48 10.31 -13.52 -1.17
CA ILE A 48 10.29 -12.25 -0.47
C ILE A 48 9.78 -12.45 0.95
N ASP A 49 10.62 -12.08 1.92
CA ASP A 49 10.28 -12.15 3.33
C ASP A 49 9.68 -10.84 3.86
N ASP A 50 9.27 -10.84 5.12
CA ASP A 50 8.64 -9.67 5.76
C ASP A 50 9.56 -8.45 5.80
N LYS A 51 10.86 -8.65 5.93
CA LYS A 51 11.84 -7.56 5.95
C LYS A 51 11.94 -6.86 4.60
N ILE A 52 11.85 -7.62 3.52
CA ILE A 52 11.87 -7.07 2.16
C ILE A 52 10.59 -6.28 1.90
N VAL A 53 9.42 -6.81 2.29
CA VAL A 53 8.14 -6.10 2.20
C VAL A 53 8.20 -4.79 2.98
N GLU A 54 8.65 -4.84 4.22
CA GLU A 54 8.80 -3.65 5.07
C GLU A 54 9.74 -2.62 4.46
N GLY A 55 10.88 -3.07 3.93
CA GLY A 55 11.85 -2.21 3.27
C GLY A 55 11.30 -1.52 2.02
N VAL A 56 10.61 -2.26 1.16
CA VAL A 56 10.00 -1.70 -0.05
C VAL A 56 8.97 -0.64 0.31
N LEU A 57 8.10 -0.90 1.28
CA LEU A 57 7.06 0.05 1.70
C LEU A 57 7.66 1.27 2.40
N TYR A 58 8.76 1.09 3.15
CA TYR A 58 9.44 2.21 3.80
C TYR A 58 10.02 3.20 2.78
N TRP A 59 10.67 2.69 1.73
CA TRP A 59 11.32 3.52 0.71
C TRP A 59 10.36 4.00 -0.38
N ASN A 60 9.27 3.28 -0.61
CA ASN A 60 8.32 3.59 -1.67
C ASN A 60 6.89 3.27 -1.24
N ILE A 61 6.32 4.16 -0.45
CA ILE A 61 4.93 4.03 0.02
C ILE A 61 3.92 4.02 -1.14
N ARG A 62 4.31 4.56 -2.30
CA ARG A 62 3.47 4.54 -3.50
C ARG A 62 3.16 3.11 -3.94
N SER A 63 4.05 2.15 -3.68
CA SER A 63 3.79 0.73 -3.96
C SER A 63 2.54 0.23 -3.24
N LEU A 64 2.26 0.74 -2.05
CA LEU A 64 1.06 0.39 -1.30
C LEU A 64 -0.20 0.97 -1.95
N TYR A 65 -0.15 2.21 -2.42
CA TYR A 65 -1.25 2.80 -3.18
C TYR A 65 -1.52 2.03 -4.46
N ASP A 66 -0.47 1.68 -5.20
CA ASP A 66 -0.58 0.87 -6.43
C ASP A 66 -1.19 -0.50 -6.16
N PHE A 67 -0.82 -1.12 -5.04
CA PHE A 67 -1.41 -2.38 -4.59
C PHE A 67 -2.92 -2.25 -4.35
N PHE A 68 -3.35 -1.22 -3.64
CA PHE A 68 -4.76 -0.98 -3.38
C PHE A 68 -5.51 -0.63 -4.66
N ASP A 69 -4.93 0.16 -5.56
CA ASP A 69 -5.53 0.46 -6.87
C ASP A 69 -5.76 -0.81 -7.67
N ALA A 70 -4.79 -1.71 -7.70
CA ALA A 70 -4.88 -2.99 -8.42
C ALA A 70 -5.96 -3.92 -7.85
N ASN A 71 -6.36 -3.72 -6.59
CA ASN A 71 -7.35 -4.53 -5.88
C ASN A 71 -8.68 -3.81 -5.64
N ASN A 72 -8.97 -2.77 -6.41
CA ASN A 72 -10.21 -1.99 -6.35
C ASN A 72 -10.47 -1.30 -4.99
N GLN A 73 -9.39 -1.00 -4.28
CA GLN A 73 -9.42 -0.28 -3.01
C GLN A 73 -8.68 1.06 -3.13
N GLU A 74 -8.97 1.79 -4.20
CA GLU A 74 -8.32 3.08 -4.46
C GLU A 74 -8.48 4.05 -3.29
N ILE A 75 -7.33 4.48 -2.73
CA ILE A 75 -7.30 5.39 -1.57
C ILE A 75 -7.09 6.81 -2.04
N GLY A 76 -7.97 7.70 -1.62
CA GLY A 76 -7.82 9.14 -1.78
C GLY A 76 -7.70 9.82 -0.44
N ILE A 77 -6.79 10.78 -0.32
CA ILE A 77 -6.62 11.60 0.87
C ILE A 77 -7.01 13.03 0.53
N GLY A 78 -7.94 13.58 1.29
CA GLY A 78 -8.39 14.95 1.12
C GLY A 78 -8.18 15.79 2.37
N PHE A 79 -8.27 17.08 2.23
CA PHE A 79 -8.25 18.00 3.36
C PHE A 79 -9.33 19.06 3.20
N SER A 80 -9.75 19.62 4.33
CA SER A 80 -10.63 20.80 4.36
C SER A 80 -10.16 21.77 5.43
N LYS A 81 -10.31 23.07 5.16
CA LYS A 81 -10.06 24.13 6.13
C LYS A 81 -11.41 24.68 6.60
N ASN A 82 -11.60 24.80 7.92
CA ASN A 82 -12.77 25.51 8.44
C ASN A 82 -12.54 27.02 8.40
N GLY A 83 -13.55 27.81 8.78
CA GLY A 83 -13.48 29.28 8.79
C GLY A 83 -12.44 29.88 9.76
N GLU A 84 -11.90 29.08 10.67
CA GLU A 84 -10.86 29.46 11.62
C GLU A 84 -9.45 29.09 11.14
N GLY A 85 -9.32 28.50 9.95
CA GLY A 85 -8.05 28.09 9.39
C GLY A 85 -7.54 26.74 9.88
N VAL A 86 -8.34 25.98 10.63
CA VAL A 86 -7.99 24.62 11.06
C VAL A 86 -8.15 23.66 9.90
N THR A 87 -7.08 22.90 9.63
CA THR A 87 -7.08 21.89 8.57
C THR A 87 -7.44 20.53 9.17
N SER A 88 -8.42 19.86 8.53
CA SER A 88 -8.78 18.48 8.84
C SER A 88 -8.51 17.61 7.63
N TYR A 89 -8.08 16.37 7.85
CA TYR A 89 -7.81 15.40 6.80
C TYR A 89 -8.82 14.27 6.84
N GLY A 90 -9.19 13.78 5.68
CA GLY A 90 -10.07 12.63 5.52
C GLY A 90 -9.57 11.70 4.43
N TYR A 91 -10.22 10.56 4.27
CA TYR A 91 -9.88 9.61 3.22
C TYR A 91 -11.12 9.04 2.55
N SER A 92 -10.93 8.50 1.35
CA SER A 92 -11.92 7.71 0.63
C SER A 92 -11.30 6.40 0.19
N ILE A 93 -12.10 5.35 0.08
CA ILE A 93 -11.67 4.04 -0.40
C ILE A 93 -12.64 3.58 -1.48
N GLY A 94 -12.10 3.37 -2.70
CA GLY A 94 -12.90 2.96 -3.85
C GLY A 94 -13.99 3.95 -4.18
N ASP A 95 -15.18 3.44 -4.54
CA ASP A 95 -16.33 4.24 -4.90
C ASP A 95 -17.21 4.67 -3.72
N ASP A 96 -16.85 4.28 -2.51
CA ASP A 96 -17.70 4.43 -1.32
C ASP A 96 -17.71 5.84 -0.71
N GLY A 97 -17.21 6.82 -1.43
CA GLY A 97 -17.31 8.21 -1.02
C GLY A 97 -16.31 8.63 0.06
N VAL A 98 -16.25 9.94 0.28
CA VAL A 98 -15.30 10.54 1.24
C VAL A 98 -15.83 10.34 2.65
N GLU A 99 -15.16 9.55 3.47
CA GLU A 99 -15.31 9.69 4.89
C GLU A 99 -14.57 10.95 5.33
N LEU A 100 -15.31 11.96 5.69
CA LEU A 100 -14.75 13.17 6.28
C LEU A 100 -14.24 12.80 7.67
N GLY A 101 -13.00 12.31 7.72
CA GLY A 101 -12.32 12.03 8.98
C GLY A 101 -11.90 13.33 9.66
N GLU A 102 -11.96 13.35 10.97
CA GLU A 102 -11.45 14.43 11.78
C GLU A 102 -9.98 14.23 12.14
N PHE A 103 -9.17 13.81 11.15
CA PHE A 103 -7.75 13.55 11.38
C PHE A 103 -6.96 14.86 11.38
N LYS A 104 -6.02 14.95 12.29
CA LYS A 104 -5.20 16.15 12.47
C LYS A 104 -4.04 16.24 11.47
N SER A 105 -3.65 15.12 10.88
CA SER A 105 -2.55 15.07 9.92
C SER A 105 -2.88 14.14 8.77
N ARG A 106 -2.20 14.37 7.64
CA ARG A 106 -2.29 13.48 6.48
C ARG A 106 -1.86 12.06 6.84
N LEU A 107 -0.79 11.91 7.63
CA LEU A 107 -0.29 10.60 8.03
C LEU A 107 -1.33 9.80 8.82
N GLU A 108 -2.02 10.44 9.77
CA GLU A 108 -3.09 9.78 10.52
C GLU A 108 -4.23 9.31 9.60
N ALA A 109 -4.63 10.14 8.63
CA ALA A 109 -5.65 9.78 7.66
C ALA A 109 -5.19 8.61 6.76
N GLU A 110 -3.94 8.62 6.31
CA GLU A 110 -3.37 7.54 5.51
C GLU A 110 -3.35 6.22 6.28
N GLU A 111 -2.89 6.23 7.53
CA GLU A 111 -2.84 5.02 8.36
C GLU A 111 -4.23 4.43 8.60
N ALA A 112 -5.23 5.28 8.86
CA ALA A 112 -6.61 4.84 9.00
C ALA A 112 -7.16 4.24 7.70
N ALA A 113 -6.85 4.86 6.55
CA ALA A 113 -7.24 4.37 5.24
C ALA A 113 -6.64 2.99 4.94
N TYR A 114 -5.36 2.80 5.21
CA TYR A 114 -4.68 1.52 4.99
C TYR A 114 -5.30 0.40 5.83
N LYS A 115 -5.57 0.68 7.10
CA LYS A 115 -6.23 -0.26 8.00
C LYS A 115 -7.57 -0.74 7.46
N GLU A 116 -8.39 0.20 7.06
CA GLU A 116 -9.73 -0.09 6.51
C GLU A 116 -9.64 -0.83 5.18
N ALA A 117 -8.73 -0.45 4.30
CA ALA A 117 -8.53 -1.12 3.01
C ALA A 117 -8.08 -2.58 3.19
N PHE A 118 -7.14 -2.84 4.09
CA PHE A 118 -6.74 -4.21 4.41
C PHE A 118 -7.89 -5.03 5.00
N GLU A 119 -8.69 -4.44 5.86
CA GLU A 119 -9.86 -5.09 6.44
C GLU A 119 -10.87 -5.49 5.37
N PHE A 120 -11.17 -4.60 4.43
CA PHE A 120 -12.04 -4.91 3.29
C PHE A 120 -11.48 -6.03 2.42
N LEU A 121 -10.22 -5.98 2.08
CA LEU A 121 -9.57 -7.01 1.28
C LEU A 121 -9.64 -8.37 1.97
N GLU A 122 -9.35 -8.44 3.26
CA GLU A 122 -9.39 -9.70 4.02
C GLU A 122 -10.78 -10.34 4.00
N LYS A 123 -11.82 -9.53 4.08
CA LYS A 123 -13.21 -10.01 4.02
C LYS A 123 -13.61 -10.54 2.64
N THR A 124 -13.00 -10.01 1.58
CA THR A 124 -13.32 -10.40 0.19
C THR A 124 -12.46 -11.54 -0.34
N LEU A 125 -11.38 -11.86 0.32
CA LEU A 125 -10.49 -12.95 -0.02
C LEU A 125 -10.92 -14.24 0.72
#